data_4c8550a63db90bfbc711722b92903c73
#
_entry.id   4c8550a63db90bfbc711722b92903c73
#
_cell.length_a   1.000
_cell.length_b   1.000
_cell.length_c   1.000
_cell.angle_alpha   90.00
_cell.angle_beta   90.00
_cell.angle_gamma   90.00
#
_symmetry.space_group_name_H-M   'P 1'
#
loop_
_entity.id
_entity.type
_entity.pdbx_description
1 polymer ?
#
loop_
_entity_poly.entity_id
_entity_poly.type
_entity_poly.pdbx_seq_one_letter_code
_entity_poly.pdbx_strand_id
1 'polypeptide(L)'
;MDNKEKLMERPINGVALRKVTTFSQKTEASNFAQRVLVNPFERNKILRMYHDAKRILEAKMPCPLMAVVYPSYVCNHNCQGCSCQELDIKENVFLDPQNFAKLLNSLRYLKIKSIEFSGGGEPTLHPKFGELAERAANEEFELGLLTNGSLLSDRLADQVVDHFTFIRVNIDASDMQIYNKMHCPPEKYGFQVVMNNLEEVISKKNKKNSKLTVGAKVLVCQSNMNFIESVINLAKDIGCDYIQFKPMRNAKDSLLPEQVGEVDGLIRALQEKYYPFLVCGGAKSSKSNRKCWLSPIHLVVDPLGDIYPCCHYQFRRESTRMGNLFDQPIEKIWFGERHKEVIRNLRVEDCNLYDCRWHYYNEVMWQIIEEDKMHLNFI
;
A
#
# COMPACT_ATOMS: atom_id res chain seq x y z
N MET A 1 -17.01 10.76 -41.43
CA MET A 1 -16.52 10.78 -40.03
C MET A 1 -17.52 11.56 -39.23
N ASP A 2 -18.33 10.85 -38.41
CA ASP A 2 -19.55 11.07 -38.75
C ASP A 2 -20.51 10.59 -37.73
N ASN A 3 -21.67 10.84 -37.79
CA ASN A 3 -22.89 10.63 -37.03
C ASN A 3 -22.95 9.47 -35.96
N LYS A 4 -22.04 8.53 -35.97
CA LYS A 4 -22.00 7.45 -34.97
C LYS A 4 -21.32 7.84 -33.63
N GLU A 5 -20.36 8.77 -33.65
CA GLU A 5 -19.74 9.23 -32.39
C GLU A 5 -20.67 10.15 -31.59
N LYS A 6 -21.52 10.95 -32.26
CA LYS A 6 -22.49 11.82 -31.59
C LYS A 6 -23.66 11.08 -30.93
N LEU A 7 -23.90 9.82 -31.30
CA LEU A 7 -24.97 9.01 -30.69
C LEU A 7 -24.58 8.38 -29.36
N MET A 8 -23.28 8.26 -29.09
CA MET A 8 -22.78 7.72 -27.81
C MET A 8 -22.68 8.76 -26.68
N GLU A 9 -22.85 10.04 -26.97
CA GLU A 9 -22.81 11.11 -25.95
C GLU A 9 -24.18 11.51 -25.40
N ARG A 10 -25.26 10.90 -25.86
CA ARG A 10 -26.59 11.21 -25.30
C ARG A 10 -26.82 10.41 -24.02
N PRO A 11 -27.15 11.10 -22.92
CA PRO A 11 -27.54 10.39 -21.69
C PRO A 11 -28.79 9.57 -21.99
N ILE A 12 -28.69 8.28 -21.74
CA ILE A 12 -29.85 7.38 -21.82
C ILE A 12 -30.85 7.85 -20.76
N ASN A 13 -32.01 8.32 -21.24
CA ASN A 13 -33.19 8.64 -20.44
C ASN A 13 -33.04 9.68 -19.33
N GLY A 14 -32.40 10.81 -19.56
CA GLY A 14 -32.53 11.98 -18.67
C GLY A 14 -32.05 11.73 -17.21
N VAL A 15 -31.45 10.59 -16.93
CA VAL A 15 -30.85 10.31 -15.65
C VAL A 15 -29.49 10.99 -15.66
N ALA A 16 -29.46 12.22 -15.15
CA ALA A 16 -28.20 12.80 -14.69
C ALA A 16 -27.55 11.74 -13.79
N LEU A 17 -26.30 11.39 -14.07
CA LEU A 17 -25.47 10.68 -13.12
C LEU A 17 -25.50 11.50 -11.84
N ARG A 18 -26.44 11.21 -10.97
CA ARG A 18 -26.44 11.76 -9.62
C ARG A 18 -25.06 11.38 -9.09
N LYS A 19 -24.26 12.41 -8.73
CA LYS A 19 -23.23 12.21 -7.74
C LYS A 19 -23.85 11.24 -6.74
N VAL A 20 -23.23 10.10 -6.51
CA VAL A 20 -23.61 9.18 -5.44
C VAL A 20 -23.41 10.00 -4.17
N THR A 21 -24.38 10.82 -3.88
CA THR A 21 -24.51 11.45 -2.59
C THR A 21 -24.85 10.32 -1.67
N THR A 22 -23.91 9.99 -0.81
CA THR A 22 -24.11 9.18 0.37
C THR A 22 -25.51 9.32 0.89
N PHE A 23 -26.21 8.20 0.99
CA PHE A 23 -27.49 8.10 1.67
C PHE A 23 -27.31 8.61 3.10
N SER A 24 -27.70 9.86 3.34
CA SER A 24 -27.78 10.42 4.67
C SER A 24 -29.20 10.14 5.21
N GLN A 25 -29.35 9.04 5.90
CA GLN A 25 -30.40 8.95 6.89
C GLN A 25 -29.74 8.80 8.27
N LYS A 26 -29.97 9.84 9.05
CA LYS A 26 -29.47 9.96 10.43
C LYS A 26 -30.15 8.95 11.33
N THR A 27 -29.39 8.02 11.85
CA THR A 27 -29.60 7.43 13.17
C THR A 27 -28.24 7.31 13.83
N GLU A 28 -28.11 7.59 15.11
CA GLU A 28 -26.85 7.68 15.86
C GLU A 28 -26.02 6.38 15.88
N ALA A 29 -26.56 5.27 15.43
CA ALA A 29 -25.82 4.03 15.15
C ALA A 29 -25.04 4.06 13.85
N SER A 30 -25.14 5.11 13.04
CA SER A 30 -24.67 5.13 11.63
C SER A 30 -23.18 5.45 11.43
N ASN A 31 -22.52 6.09 12.40
CA ASN A 31 -21.14 6.54 12.19
C ASN A 31 -20.12 5.40 12.22
N PHE A 32 -20.37 4.36 12.98
CA PHE A 32 -19.50 3.18 13.01
C PHE A 32 -19.78 2.26 11.81
N ALA A 33 -21.04 2.01 11.49
CA ALA A 33 -21.45 1.14 10.37
C ALA A 33 -21.06 1.72 8.98
N GLN A 34 -21.11 3.04 8.79
CA GLN A 34 -20.66 3.66 7.52
C GLN A 34 -19.15 3.58 7.29
N ARG A 35 -18.33 3.56 8.36
CA ARG A 35 -16.87 3.39 8.24
C ARG A 35 -16.46 1.97 7.86
N VAL A 36 -17.25 0.97 8.25
CA VAL A 36 -16.96 -0.45 8.04
C VAL A 36 -17.16 -0.89 6.58
N LEU A 37 -17.96 -0.17 5.80
CA LEU A 37 -18.25 -0.52 4.40
C LEU A 37 -17.14 -0.22 3.42
N VAL A 38 -16.07 0.49 3.81
CA VAL A 38 -14.94 0.78 2.93
C VAL A 38 -13.81 -0.22 3.19
N ASN A 39 -13.88 -1.38 2.54
CA ASN A 39 -12.76 -2.30 2.52
C ASN A 39 -11.60 -1.65 1.71
N PRO A 40 -10.48 -1.25 2.36
CA PRO A 40 -9.36 -0.64 1.65
C PRO A 40 -8.67 -1.59 0.67
N PHE A 41 -8.98 -2.90 0.74
CA PHE A 41 -8.43 -3.97 -0.11
C PHE A 41 -9.44 -4.49 -1.13
N GLU A 42 -10.54 -3.76 -1.38
CA GLU A 42 -11.56 -4.16 -2.36
C GLU A 42 -10.95 -4.32 -3.76
N ARG A 43 -11.07 -5.52 -4.32
CA ARG A 43 -10.48 -5.89 -5.62
C ARG A 43 -11.05 -5.08 -6.77
N ASN A 44 -12.33 -4.76 -6.70
CA ASN A 44 -13.06 -4.06 -7.75
C ASN A 44 -12.61 -2.61 -7.94
N LYS A 45 -11.75 -2.08 -7.05
CA LYS A 45 -11.12 -0.77 -7.27
C LYS A 45 -10.39 -0.69 -8.60
N ILE A 46 -9.86 -1.82 -9.08
CA ILE A 46 -9.15 -1.88 -10.36
C ILE A 46 -10.08 -1.60 -11.56
N LEU A 47 -11.38 -1.81 -11.42
CA LEU A 47 -12.34 -1.50 -12.48
C LEU A 47 -12.44 0.01 -12.77
N ARG A 48 -12.06 0.86 -11.81
CA ARG A 48 -11.91 2.31 -12.04
C ARG A 48 -10.78 2.64 -13.01
N MET A 49 -9.93 1.67 -13.30
CA MET A 49 -8.75 1.75 -14.15
C MET A 49 -9.00 1.18 -15.54
N TYR A 50 -10.25 1.09 -15.96
CA TYR A 50 -10.62 0.51 -17.26
C TYR A 50 -9.84 1.14 -18.44
N HIS A 51 -9.62 2.44 -18.41
CA HIS A 51 -8.84 3.13 -19.46
C HIS A 51 -7.38 2.66 -19.50
N ASP A 52 -6.77 2.40 -18.36
CA ASP A 52 -5.38 1.93 -18.28
C ASP A 52 -5.27 0.47 -18.69
N ALA A 53 -6.23 -0.38 -18.30
CA ALA A 53 -6.35 -1.74 -18.79
C ALA A 53 -6.51 -1.77 -20.31
N LYS A 54 -7.36 -0.88 -20.87
CA LYS A 54 -7.52 -0.74 -22.33
C LYS A 54 -6.22 -0.35 -23.02
N ARG A 55 -5.45 0.58 -22.47
CA ARG A 55 -4.13 0.95 -23.03
C ARG A 55 -3.15 -0.23 -23.04
N ILE A 56 -3.15 -1.04 -21.99
CA ILE A 56 -2.34 -2.27 -21.95
C ILE A 56 -2.76 -3.23 -23.07
N LEU A 57 -4.07 -3.42 -23.27
CA LEU A 57 -4.60 -4.24 -24.37
C LEU A 57 -4.21 -3.70 -25.75
N GLU A 58 -4.08 -2.39 -25.90
CA GLU A 58 -3.63 -1.73 -27.13
C GLU A 58 -2.09 -1.66 -27.24
N ALA A 59 -1.35 -2.38 -26.40
CA ALA A 59 0.11 -2.34 -26.30
C ALA A 59 0.70 -0.93 -26.08
N LYS A 60 -0.08 -0.02 -25.49
CA LYS A 60 0.36 1.32 -25.12
C LYS A 60 0.76 1.35 -23.66
N MET A 61 1.86 2.03 -23.33
CA MET A 61 2.26 2.21 -21.94
C MET A 61 1.24 3.13 -21.22
N PRO A 62 0.55 2.64 -20.18
CA PRO A 62 -0.35 3.48 -19.38
C PRO A 62 0.44 4.44 -18.49
N CYS A 63 -0.24 5.40 -17.89
CA CYS A 63 0.33 6.16 -16.77
C CYS A 63 0.24 5.34 -15.47
N PRO A 64 1.17 5.52 -14.53
CA PRO A 64 1.07 4.86 -13.24
C PRO A 64 -0.09 5.45 -12.43
N LEU A 65 -0.67 4.63 -11.56
CA LEU A 65 -1.85 5.02 -10.79
C LEU A 65 -1.52 5.70 -9.49
N MET A 66 -0.46 5.23 -8.88
CA MET A 66 0.08 5.74 -7.64
C MET A 66 1.59 5.66 -7.68
N ALA A 67 2.23 6.47 -6.86
CA ALA A 67 3.65 6.36 -6.58
C ALA A 67 3.87 5.84 -5.16
N VAL A 68 4.76 4.87 -5.00
CA VAL A 68 5.36 4.55 -3.71
C VAL A 68 6.67 5.32 -3.62
N VAL A 69 6.80 6.16 -2.61
CA VAL A 69 7.98 7.00 -2.41
C VAL A 69 8.67 6.59 -1.11
N TYR A 70 9.96 6.37 -1.20
CA TYR A 70 10.80 6.12 -0.04
C TYR A 70 11.52 7.42 0.38
N PRO A 71 11.12 8.03 1.49
CA PRO A 71 11.82 9.23 1.99
C PRO A 71 13.20 8.90 2.54
N SER A 72 13.42 7.65 2.97
CA SER A 72 14.63 7.25 3.66
C SER A 72 14.97 5.78 3.46
N TYR A 73 16.27 5.46 3.51
CA TYR A 73 16.77 4.12 3.72
C TYR A 73 17.17 3.84 5.18
N VAL A 74 17.09 4.85 6.04
CA VAL A 74 17.39 4.71 7.47
C VAL A 74 16.19 4.14 8.21
N CYS A 75 16.41 3.19 9.12
CA CYS A 75 15.40 2.65 10.00
C CYS A 75 15.90 2.60 11.44
N ASN A 76 15.04 2.92 12.40
CA ASN A 76 15.32 2.82 13.83
C ASN A 76 14.91 1.46 14.44
N HIS A 77 14.40 0.53 13.63
CA HIS A 77 14.17 -0.87 14.01
C HIS A 77 15.11 -1.78 13.21
N ASN A 78 15.37 -2.97 13.75
CA ASN A 78 16.15 -4.03 13.08
C ASN A 78 15.31 -5.31 12.98
N CYS A 79 14.15 -5.22 12.35
CA CYS A 79 13.13 -6.28 12.34
C CYS A 79 13.63 -7.58 11.73
N GLN A 80 13.34 -8.70 12.38
CA GLN A 80 13.56 -10.04 11.83
C GLN A 80 12.64 -10.23 10.60
N GLY A 81 13.21 -10.65 9.48
CA GLY A 81 12.44 -10.82 8.24
C GLY A 81 12.09 -9.51 7.50
N CYS A 82 12.77 -8.41 7.82
CA CYS A 82 12.67 -7.20 7.03
C CYS A 82 13.25 -7.42 5.62
N SER A 83 12.41 -7.25 4.60
CA SER A 83 12.85 -7.40 3.21
C SER A 83 13.89 -6.37 2.80
N CYS A 84 13.93 -5.22 3.47
CA CYS A 84 14.85 -4.14 3.14
C CYS A 84 16.28 -4.35 3.67
N GLN A 85 16.51 -5.33 4.54
CA GLN A 85 17.87 -5.73 4.95
C GLN A 85 18.69 -6.30 3.77
N GLU A 86 18.03 -6.79 2.73
CA GLU A 86 18.68 -7.25 1.49
C GLU A 86 19.24 -6.09 0.66
N LEU A 87 18.82 -4.84 0.95
CA LEU A 87 19.36 -3.65 0.31
C LEU A 87 20.67 -3.26 1.00
N ASP A 88 21.80 -3.80 0.65
CA ASP A 88 23.12 -3.48 1.26
C ASP A 88 23.48 -1.98 1.14
N ILE A 89 22.64 -1.14 1.73
CA ILE A 89 22.79 0.32 1.75
C ILE A 89 23.34 0.70 3.12
N LYS A 90 24.63 1.04 3.13
CA LYS A 90 25.38 1.35 4.37
C LYS A 90 25.31 2.82 4.77
N GLU A 91 24.78 3.68 3.90
CA GLU A 91 24.76 5.12 4.14
C GLU A 91 23.41 5.60 4.66
N ASN A 92 23.42 6.66 5.44
CA ASN A 92 22.22 7.37 5.89
C ASN A 92 21.68 8.20 4.72
N VAL A 93 20.85 7.59 3.88
CA VAL A 93 20.29 8.22 2.69
C VAL A 93 18.88 8.74 2.98
N PHE A 94 18.69 10.03 2.74
CA PHE A 94 17.41 10.72 2.81
C PHE A 94 17.10 11.39 1.48
N LEU A 95 15.83 11.43 1.12
CA LEU A 95 15.35 12.15 -0.06
C LEU A 95 15.50 13.66 0.15
N ASP A 96 16.29 14.31 -0.67
CA ASP A 96 16.47 15.75 -0.59
C ASP A 96 15.15 16.50 -0.89
N PRO A 97 14.75 17.52 -0.07
CA PRO A 97 13.50 18.25 -0.26
C PRO A 97 13.38 18.99 -1.61
N GLN A 98 14.50 19.40 -2.22
CA GLN A 98 14.47 20.02 -3.56
C GLN A 98 14.22 18.97 -4.63
N ASN A 99 14.82 17.79 -4.47
CA ASN A 99 14.57 16.65 -5.32
C ASN A 99 13.14 16.12 -5.16
N PHE A 100 12.58 16.17 -3.93
CA PHE A 100 11.16 15.87 -3.71
C PHE A 100 10.24 16.83 -4.49
N ALA A 101 10.60 18.10 -4.58
CA ALA A 101 9.85 19.06 -5.40
C ALA A 101 9.85 18.68 -6.90
N LYS A 102 11.00 18.24 -7.42
CA LYS A 102 11.10 17.73 -8.81
C LYS A 102 10.26 16.46 -8.99
N LEU A 103 10.27 15.57 -7.99
CA LEU A 103 9.44 14.37 -7.96
C LEU A 103 7.95 14.73 -8.06
N LEU A 104 7.42 15.62 -7.24
CA LEU A 104 6.01 16.02 -7.28
C LEU A 104 5.61 16.57 -8.66
N ASN A 105 6.44 17.40 -9.29
CA ASN A 105 6.20 17.89 -10.65
C ASN A 105 6.11 16.72 -11.66
N SER A 106 6.97 15.72 -11.52
CA SER A 106 6.98 14.54 -12.37
C SER A 106 5.75 13.66 -12.17
N LEU A 107 5.30 13.50 -10.92
CA LEU A 107 4.08 12.76 -10.60
C LEU A 107 2.83 13.45 -11.18
N ARG A 108 2.78 14.78 -11.12
CA ARG A 108 1.69 15.57 -11.76
C ARG A 108 1.70 15.42 -13.28
N TYR A 109 2.88 15.45 -13.92
CA TYR A 109 3.00 15.21 -15.35
C TYR A 109 2.40 13.85 -15.76
N LEU A 110 2.64 12.81 -14.97
CA LEU A 110 2.07 11.46 -15.15
C LEU A 110 0.62 11.34 -14.67
N LYS A 111 0.02 12.43 -14.17
CA LYS A 111 -1.35 12.47 -13.63
C LYS A 111 -1.60 11.54 -12.45
N ILE A 112 -0.56 11.21 -11.72
CA ILE A 112 -0.67 10.43 -10.47
C ILE A 112 -1.45 11.24 -9.45
N LYS A 113 -2.34 10.57 -8.70
CA LYS A 113 -3.22 11.19 -7.71
C LYS A 113 -2.84 10.87 -6.28
N SER A 114 -2.08 9.82 -6.06
CA SER A 114 -1.76 9.35 -4.70
C SER A 114 -0.29 9.00 -4.54
N ILE A 115 0.23 9.31 -3.37
CA ILE A 115 1.57 8.97 -2.91
C ILE A 115 1.44 8.08 -1.67
N GLU A 116 2.04 6.90 -1.70
CA GLU A 116 2.24 6.09 -0.52
C GLU A 116 3.68 6.27 -0.03
N PHE A 117 3.86 6.94 1.09
CA PHE A 117 5.14 6.95 1.78
C PHE A 117 5.36 5.60 2.45
N SER A 118 6.43 4.95 2.06
CA SER A 118 6.83 3.65 2.58
C SER A 118 8.35 3.63 2.62
N GLY A 119 8.97 2.48 2.73
CA GLY A 119 10.39 2.59 2.71
C GLY A 119 11.21 1.36 2.44
N GLY A 120 12.45 1.65 2.06
CA GLY A 120 13.62 0.86 2.34
C GLY A 120 14.02 0.97 3.81
N GLY A 121 13.61 2.05 4.50
CA GLY A 121 13.73 2.31 5.92
C GLY A 121 12.39 2.76 6.54
N GLU A 122 12.45 3.51 7.64
CA GLU A 122 11.28 4.14 8.26
C GLU A 122 11.07 5.56 7.67
N PRO A 123 9.93 5.82 7.01
CA PRO A 123 9.67 7.12 6.40
C PRO A 123 9.74 8.30 7.37
N THR A 124 9.22 8.12 8.58
CA THR A 124 9.12 9.18 9.60
C THR A 124 10.47 9.55 10.22
N LEU A 125 11.53 8.78 9.95
CA LEU A 125 12.90 9.17 10.31
C LEU A 125 13.48 10.27 9.42
N HIS A 126 12.86 10.54 8.27
CA HIS A 126 13.31 11.66 7.45
C HIS A 126 13.17 12.97 8.23
N PRO A 127 14.25 13.77 8.43
CA PRO A 127 14.22 14.93 9.32
C PRO A 127 13.15 15.97 9.00
N LYS A 128 12.72 16.00 7.73
CA LYS A 128 11.69 16.92 7.21
C LYS A 128 10.45 16.20 6.73
N PHE A 129 10.15 14.98 7.25
CA PHE A 129 9.03 14.19 6.77
C PHE A 129 7.71 14.96 6.78
N GLY A 130 7.42 15.66 7.87
CA GLY A 130 6.20 16.48 7.98
C GLY A 130 6.12 17.58 6.91
N GLU A 131 7.24 18.24 6.59
CA GLU A 131 7.29 19.25 5.52
C GLU A 131 7.04 18.62 4.12
N LEU A 132 7.60 17.43 3.88
CA LEU A 132 7.37 16.70 2.62
C LEU A 132 5.90 16.30 2.49
N ALA A 133 5.31 15.77 3.55
CA ALA A 133 3.90 15.35 3.57
C ALA A 133 2.95 16.55 3.37
N GLU A 134 3.14 17.62 4.12
CA GLU A 134 2.36 18.86 4.02
C GLU A 134 2.46 19.45 2.60
N ARG A 135 3.65 19.47 2.02
CA ARG A 135 3.85 19.93 0.64
C ARG A 135 3.07 19.08 -0.36
N ALA A 136 3.16 17.75 -0.27
CA ALA A 136 2.44 16.86 -1.16
C ALA A 136 0.91 17.01 -1.01
N ALA A 137 0.41 17.19 0.21
CA ALA A 137 -1.00 17.44 0.47
C ALA A 137 -1.47 18.77 -0.12
N ASN A 138 -0.69 19.85 0.04
CA ASN A 138 -0.98 21.16 -0.55
C ASN A 138 -0.97 21.15 -2.09
N GLU A 139 -0.27 20.18 -2.69
CA GLU A 139 -0.29 19.91 -4.14
C GLU A 139 -1.40 18.90 -4.54
N GLU A 140 -2.39 18.67 -3.64
CA GLU A 140 -3.60 17.86 -3.84
C GLU A 140 -3.35 16.36 -4.06
N PHE A 141 -2.22 15.81 -3.61
CA PHE A 141 -2.02 14.36 -3.59
C PHE A 141 -2.74 13.72 -2.41
N GLU A 142 -3.43 12.61 -2.66
CA GLU A 142 -3.90 11.70 -1.61
C GLU A 142 -2.70 10.97 -0.99
N LEU A 143 -2.56 11.02 0.34
CA LEU A 143 -1.40 10.48 1.04
C LEU A 143 -1.71 9.20 1.80
N GLY A 144 -0.83 8.22 1.67
CA GLY A 144 -0.78 7.01 2.50
C GLY A 144 0.56 6.88 3.22
N LEU A 145 0.57 6.27 4.40
CA LEU A 145 1.80 6.03 5.16
C LEU A 145 1.86 4.59 5.67
N LEU A 146 2.98 3.92 5.39
CA LEU A 146 3.35 2.65 6.01
C LEU A 146 4.53 2.91 6.95
N THR A 147 4.37 2.61 8.22
CA THR A 147 5.34 3.00 9.26
C THR A 147 5.43 1.96 10.37
N ASN A 148 6.54 1.98 11.10
CA ASN A 148 6.66 1.26 12.37
C ASN A 148 5.95 1.96 13.54
N GLY A 149 5.49 3.20 13.37
CA GLY A 149 4.71 3.95 14.35
C GLY A 149 5.51 4.61 15.46
N SER A 150 6.81 4.39 15.56
CA SER A 150 7.61 4.83 16.72
C SER A 150 7.79 6.34 16.84
N LEU A 151 7.49 7.10 15.79
CA LEU A 151 7.61 8.56 15.75
C LEU A 151 6.29 9.28 15.46
N LEU A 152 5.16 8.59 15.53
CA LEU A 152 3.82 9.14 15.26
C LEU A 152 3.26 9.91 16.48
N SER A 153 4.00 10.86 17.02
CA SER A 153 3.57 11.65 18.18
C SER A 153 3.53 13.14 17.89
N ASP A 154 2.94 13.90 18.78
CA ASP A 154 2.94 15.36 18.82
C ASP A 154 2.51 16.00 17.48
N ARG A 155 3.37 16.87 16.94
CA ARG A 155 3.12 17.57 15.68
C ARG A 155 2.95 16.61 14.50
N LEU A 156 3.71 15.51 14.45
CA LEU A 156 3.59 14.58 13.34
C LEU A 156 2.24 13.83 13.37
N ALA A 157 1.74 13.50 14.56
CA ALA A 157 0.40 12.93 14.71
C ALA A 157 -0.68 13.88 14.18
N ASP A 158 -0.58 15.19 14.45
CA ASP A 158 -1.50 16.20 13.91
C ASP A 158 -1.43 16.28 12.39
N GLN A 159 -0.23 16.35 11.81
CA GLN A 159 -0.03 16.39 10.36
C GLN A 159 -0.58 15.14 9.68
N VAL A 160 -0.40 13.96 10.30
CA VAL A 160 -0.93 12.70 9.78
C VAL A 160 -2.46 12.71 9.78
N VAL A 161 -3.08 13.18 10.86
CA VAL A 161 -4.55 13.27 10.98
C VAL A 161 -5.15 14.27 9.98
N ASP A 162 -4.43 15.34 9.68
CA ASP A 162 -4.91 16.42 8.81
C ASP A 162 -4.72 16.13 7.31
N HIS A 163 -3.66 15.42 6.93
CA HIS A 163 -3.24 15.30 5.54
C HIS A 163 -3.35 13.91 4.94
N PHE A 164 -3.45 12.84 5.75
CA PHE A 164 -3.39 11.48 5.21
C PHE A 164 -4.77 10.86 5.02
N THR A 165 -4.90 10.11 3.94
CA THR A 165 -6.07 9.26 3.67
C THR A 165 -6.03 8.00 4.51
N PHE A 166 -4.84 7.41 4.65
CA PHE A 166 -4.64 6.25 5.51
C PHE A 166 -3.22 6.18 6.09
N ILE A 167 -3.13 5.56 7.25
CA ILE A 167 -1.87 5.04 7.78
C ILE A 167 -2.01 3.55 8.08
N ARG A 168 -0.89 2.84 8.02
CA ARG A 168 -0.82 1.44 8.45
C ARG A 168 0.44 1.21 9.28
N VAL A 169 0.22 0.81 10.53
CA VAL A 169 1.28 0.59 11.50
C VAL A 169 1.55 -0.92 11.64
N ASN A 170 2.82 -1.32 11.60
CA ASN A 170 3.22 -2.69 11.87
C ASN A 170 3.27 -2.91 13.39
N ILE A 171 2.37 -3.76 13.91
CA ILE A 171 2.32 -4.05 15.35
C ILE A 171 2.76 -5.48 15.69
N ASP A 172 2.62 -6.42 14.75
CA ASP A 172 3.09 -7.82 14.75
C ASP A 172 2.88 -8.65 16.03
N ALA A 173 2.59 -8.03 17.19
CA ALA A 173 2.36 -8.71 18.46
C ALA A 173 1.42 -7.93 19.39
N SER A 174 0.83 -8.63 20.37
CA SER A 174 -0.02 -8.03 21.42
C SER A 174 0.74 -7.81 22.74
N ASP A 175 1.98 -8.23 22.81
CA ASP A 175 2.83 -8.03 23.98
C ASP A 175 4.24 -7.55 23.61
N MET A 176 4.89 -6.92 24.59
CA MET A 176 6.20 -6.30 24.43
C MET A 176 7.32 -7.30 24.13
N GLN A 177 7.26 -8.52 24.69
CA GLN A 177 8.37 -9.47 24.52
C GLN A 177 8.43 -9.98 23.08
N ILE A 178 7.27 -10.37 22.53
CA ILE A 178 7.17 -10.85 21.14
C ILE A 178 7.46 -9.69 20.19
N TYR A 179 6.87 -8.50 20.44
CA TYR A 179 7.13 -7.30 19.64
C TYR A 179 8.62 -6.97 19.55
N ASN A 180 9.29 -6.87 20.71
CA ASN A 180 10.70 -6.51 20.76
C ASN A 180 11.60 -7.60 20.14
N LYS A 181 11.22 -8.87 20.25
CA LYS A 181 11.90 -9.95 19.56
C LYS A 181 11.80 -9.82 18.04
N MET A 182 10.62 -9.46 17.51
CA MET A 182 10.38 -9.37 16.07
C MET A 182 10.95 -8.09 15.46
N HIS A 183 10.79 -6.96 16.14
CA HIS A 183 11.16 -5.64 15.62
C HIS A 183 12.56 -5.17 16.02
N CYS A 184 13.15 -5.78 17.07
CA CYS A 184 14.47 -5.41 17.62
C CYS A 184 14.66 -3.89 17.73
N PRO A 185 13.70 -3.14 18.31
CA PRO A 185 13.80 -1.70 18.44
C PRO A 185 14.78 -1.32 19.56
N PRO A 186 15.45 -0.16 19.49
CA PRO A 186 15.97 0.49 20.67
C PRO A 186 14.85 0.76 21.69
N GLU A 187 15.15 0.73 22.98
CA GLU A 187 14.15 0.86 24.07
C GLU A 187 13.22 2.05 23.89
N LYS A 188 13.77 3.21 23.53
CA LYS A 188 13.01 4.46 23.30
C LYS A 188 12.05 4.42 22.10
N TYR A 189 12.02 3.35 21.33
CA TYR A 189 11.15 3.12 20.16
C TYR A 189 10.38 1.80 20.23
N GLY A 190 10.34 1.19 21.42
CA GLY A 190 9.74 -0.12 21.65
C GLY A 190 8.21 -0.14 21.64
N PHE A 191 7.66 -1.29 21.98
CA PHE A 191 6.22 -1.58 21.92
C PHE A 191 5.34 -0.51 22.56
N GLN A 192 5.62 -0.10 23.82
CA GLN A 192 4.78 0.86 24.53
C GLN A 192 4.74 2.23 23.83
N VAL A 193 5.86 2.67 23.28
CA VAL A 193 5.92 3.93 22.53
C VAL A 193 5.04 3.88 21.31
N VAL A 194 5.08 2.77 20.55
CA VAL A 194 4.24 2.58 19.35
C VAL A 194 2.76 2.55 19.71
N MET A 195 2.39 1.87 20.81
CA MET A 195 1.00 1.83 21.28
C MET A 195 0.51 3.21 21.69
N ASN A 196 1.28 3.94 22.52
CA ASN A 196 0.93 5.29 22.93
C ASN A 196 0.76 6.25 21.74
N ASN A 197 1.67 6.17 20.75
CA ASN A 197 1.59 6.99 19.54
C ASN A 197 0.34 6.65 18.70
N LEU A 198 0.01 5.37 18.60
CA LEU A 198 -1.18 4.93 17.87
C LEU A 198 -2.47 5.41 18.54
N GLU A 199 -2.54 5.31 19.89
CA GLU A 199 -3.64 5.85 20.68
C GLU A 199 -3.76 7.37 20.51
N GLU A 200 -2.64 8.10 20.49
CA GLU A 200 -2.62 9.55 20.28
C GLU A 200 -3.19 9.91 18.89
N VAL A 201 -2.73 9.25 17.81
CA VAL A 201 -3.25 9.47 16.46
C VAL A 201 -4.76 9.20 16.41
N ILE A 202 -5.23 8.11 17.00
CA ILE A 202 -6.66 7.75 17.00
C ILE A 202 -7.47 8.76 17.84
N SER A 203 -6.96 9.19 18.99
CA SER A 203 -7.59 10.23 19.80
C SER A 203 -7.73 11.54 19.02
N LYS A 204 -6.66 12.00 18.38
CA LYS A 204 -6.68 13.21 17.54
C LYS A 204 -7.61 13.07 16.34
N LYS A 205 -7.59 11.91 15.66
CA LYS A 205 -8.52 11.57 14.57
C LYS A 205 -9.97 11.73 15.01
N ASN A 206 -10.33 11.16 16.17
CA ASN A 206 -11.69 11.19 16.69
C ASN A 206 -12.09 12.62 17.11
N LYS A 207 -11.22 13.37 17.80
CA LYS A 207 -11.45 14.75 18.19
C LYS A 207 -11.69 15.67 16.99
N LYS A 208 -10.91 15.49 15.91
CA LYS A 208 -11.03 16.28 14.68
C LYS A 208 -12.11 15.74 13.72
N ASN A 209 -12.77 14.64 14.04
CA ASN A 209 -13.68 13.91 13.12
C ASN A 209 -13.03 13.67 11.75
N SER A 210 -11.75 13.33 11.74
CA SER A 210 -10.97 13.13 10.53
C SER A 210 -11.40 11.86 9.79
N LYS A 211 -11.28 11.89 8.45
CA LYS A 211 -11.53 10.74 7.56
C LYS A 211 -10.34 9.79 7.46
N LEU A 212 -9.25 10.05 8.17
CA LEU A 212 -8.08 9.18 8.21
C LEU A 212 -8.47 7.74 8.54
N THR A 213 -8.01 6.80 7.72
CA THR A 213 -8.15 5.36 8.00
C THR A 213 -6.88 4.87 8.70
N VAL A 214 -7.02 4.32 9.91
CA VAL A 214 -5.92 3.79 10.71
C VAL A 214 -5.96 2.27 10.71
N GLY A 215 -4.95 1.64 10.11
CA GLY A 215 -4.83 0.18 10.04
C GLY A 215 -3.65 -0.35 10.83
N ALA A 216 -3.84 -1.54 11.41
CA ALA A 216 -2.77 -2.37 11.94
C ALA A 216 -2.34 -3.41 10.90
N LYS A 217 -1.06 -3.80 10.89
CA LYS A 217 -0.53 -4.89 10.08
C LYS A 217 0.24 -5.86 10.94
N VAL A 218 0.09 -7.14 10.64
CA VAL A 218 0.78 -8.26 11.30
C VAL A 218 1.46 -9.14 10.27
N LEU A 219 2.75 -9.34 10.41
CA LEU A 219 3.50 -10.40 9.74
C LEU A 219 3.39 -11.67 10.57
N VAL A 220 2.64 -12.65 10.06
CA VAL A 220 2.40 -13.91 10.77
C VAL A 220 3.61 -14.82 10.65
N CYS A 221 4.09 -15.32 11.76
CA CYS A 221 5.26 -16.19 11.89
C CYS A 221 5.10 -17.17 13.05
N GLN A 222 6.08 -18.04 13.27
CA GLN A 222 6.04 -19.02 14.36
C GLN A 222 5.96 -18.36 15.74
N SER A 223 6.66 -17.23 15.94
CA SER A 223 6.68 -16.52 17.23
C SER A 223 5.35 -15.90 17.63
N ASN A 224 4.48 -15.53 16.67
CA ASN A 224 3.22 -14.85 16.96
C ASN A 224 1.95 -15.60 16.54
N MET A 225 2.03 -16.75 15.88
CA MET A 225 0.86 -17.48 15.38
C MET A 225 -0.15 -17.86 16.46
N ASN A 226 0.27 -18.05 17.71
CA ASN A 226 -0.60 -18.35 18.84
C ASN A 226 -1.29 -17.11 19.44
N PHE A 227 -0.92 -15.91 19.01
CA PHE A 227 -1.39 -14.64 19.55
C PHE A 227 -2.27 -13.84 18.56
N ILE A 228 -2.69 -14.46 17.46
CA ILE A 228 -3.45 -13.79 16.37
C ILE A 228 -4.70 -13.11 16.92
N GLU A 229 -5.49 -13.80 17.73
CA GLU A 229 -6.69 -13.24 18.31
C GLU A 229 -6.41 -12.11 19.32
N SER A 230 -5.36 -12.24 20.12
CA SER A 230 -4.94 -11.20 21.06
C SER A 230 -4.53 -9.91 20.35
N VAL A 231 -3.87 -10.03 19.19
CA VAL A 231 -3.47 -8.86 18.38
C VAL A 231 -4.70 -8.22 17.72
N ILE A 232 -5.72 -9.00 17.33
CA ILE A 232 -6.98 -8.47 16.81
C ILE A 232 -7.68 -7.66 17.90
N ASN A 233 -7.78 -8.21 19.12
CA ASN A 233 -8.37 -7.49 20.26
C ASN A 233 -7.63 -6.19 20.54
N LEU A 234 -6.31 -6.23 20.64
CA LEU A 234 -5.48 -5.04 20.84
C LEU A 234 -5.77 -3.96 19.79
N ALA A 235 -5.74 -4.31 18.50
CA ALA A 235 -5.99 -3.35 17.43
C ALA A 235 -7.39 -2.75 17.48
N LYS A 236 -8.40 -3.59 17.82
CA LYS A 236 -9.79 -3.16 17.97
C LYS A 236 -9.97 -2.25 19.19
N ASP A 237 -9.38 -2.61 20.33
CA ASP A 237 -9.53 -1.89 21.60
C ASP A 237 -8.84 -0.51 21.55
N ILE A 238 -7.70 -0.39 20.86
CA ILE A 238 -7.05 0.89 20.57
C ILE A 238 -7.93 1.74 19.64
N GLY A 239 -8.76 1.13 18.80
CA GLY A 239 -9.66 1.82 17.88
C GLY A 239 -9.14 1.92 16.45
N CYS A 240 -8.29 0.98 16.01
CA CYS A 240 -7.96 0.84 14.59
C CYS A 240 -9.22 0.59 13.76
N ASP A 241 -9.22 1.02 12.51
CA ASP A 241 -10.34 0.77 11.58
C ASP A 241 -10.28 -0.66 11.00
N TYR A 242 -9.08 -1.24 10.91
CA TYR A 242 -8.86 -2.63 10.44
C TYR A 242 -7.54 -3.20 10.92
N ILE A 243 -7.42 -4.53 10.79
CA ILE A 243 -6.15 -5.26 10.94
C ILE A 243 -5.90 -6.15 9.72
N GLN A 244 -4.66 -6.14 9.21
CA GLN A 244 -4.24 -6.95 8.06
C GLN A 244 -3.17 -7.97 8.44
N PHE A 245 -3.42 -9.24 8.15
CA PHE A 245 -2.47 -10.33 8.29
C PHE A 245 -1.76 -10.62 6.97
N LYS A 246 -0.45 -10.87 7.03
CA LYS A 246 0.38 -11.33 5.92
C LYS A 246 1.41 -12.34 6.41
N PRO A 247 1.79 -13.35 5.61
CA PRO A 247 2.85 -14.25 6.01
C PRO A 247 4.20 -13.53 6.06
N MET A 248 4.99 -13.80 7.10
CA MET A 248 6.40 -13.44 7.13
C MET A 248 7.15 -14.29 6.10
N ARG A 249 8.14 -13.67 5.42
CA ARG A 249 8.89 -14.31 4.33
C ARG A 249 10.36 -14.47 4.67
N ASN A 250 10.98 -15.52 4.09
CA ASN A 250 12.44 -15.68 4.01
C ASN A 250 13.18 -15.42 5.33
N ALA A 251 12.51 -15.66 6.45
CA ALA A 251 13.06 -15.53 7.78
C ALA A 251 13.04 -16.89 8.48
N LYS A 252 13.96 -17.10 9.41
CA LYS A 252 14.02 -18.32 10.24
C LYS A 252 12.72 -18.56 11.01
N ASP A 253 12.00 -17.47 11.32
CA ASP A 253 10.74 -17.48 12.07
C ASP A 253 9.49 -17.59 11.16
N SER A 254 9.65 -17.77 9.85
CA SER A 254 8.51 -17.98 8.94
C SER A 254 7.73 -19.24 9.33
N LEU A 255 6.40 -19.23 9.10
CA LEU A 255 5.57 -20.42 9.33
C LEU A 255 6.11 -21.62 8.55
N LEU A 256 6.06 -22.78 9.17
CA LEU A 256 6.34 -24.04 8.50
C LEU A 256 5.19 -24.38 7.55
N PRO A 257 5.44 -25.13 6.45
CA PRO A 257 4.41 -25.47 5.46
C PRO A 257 3.14 -26.09 6.06
N GLU A 258 3.30 -26.95 7.06
CA GLU A 258 2.20 -27.61 7.77
C GLU A 258 1.37 -26.66 8.63
N GLN A 259 1.96 -25.59 9.17
CA GLN A 259 1.29 -24.58 10.00
C GLN A 259 0.44 -23.62 9.18
N VAL A 260 0.81 -23.36 7.92
CA VAL A 260 0.16 -22.35 7.07
C VAL A 260 -1.35 -22.60 6.93
N GLY A 261 -1.74 -23.87 6.75
CA GLY A 261 -3.16 -24.24 6.56
C GLY A 261 -4.02 -23.97 7.79
N GLU A 262 -3.53 -24.34 8.95
CA GLU A 262 -4.20 -24.16 10.25
C GLU A 262 -4.35 -22.66 10.57
N VAL A 263 -3.23 -21.93 10.49
CA VAL A 263 -3.19 -20.48 10.79
C VAL A 263 -4.06 -19.68 9.83
N ASP A 264 -4.09 -20.02 8.54
CA ASP A 264 -4.98 -19.39 7.57
C ASP A 264 -6.45 -19.68 7.86
N GLY A 265 -6.78 -20.92 8.26
CA GLY A 265 -8.11 -21.31 8.70
C GLY A 265 -8.57 -20.54 9.93
N LEU A 266 -7.69 -20.38 10.93
CA LEU A 266 -7.95 -19.59 12.13
C LEU A 266 -8.25 -18.11 11.76
N ILE A 267 -7.39 -17.49 10.93
CA ILE A 267 -7.60 -16.09 10.53
C ILE A 267 -8.96 -15.93 9.82
N ARG A 268 -9.36 -16.86 8.96
CA ARG A 268 -10.68 -16.81 8.29
C ARG A 268 -11.83 -16.91 9.28
N ALA A 269 -11.77 -17.81 10.25
CA ALA A 269 -12.79 -17.91 11.30
C ALA A 269 -12.88 -16.61 12.12
N LEU A 270 -11.74 -15.97 12.40
CA LEU A 270 -11.68 -14.70 13.10
C LEU A 270 -12.22 -13.53 12.25
N GLN A 271 -12.09 -13.57 10.92
CA GLN A 271 -12.71 -12.58 10.03
C GLN A 271 -14.23 -12.56 10.21
N GLU A 272 -14.87 -13.71 10.30
CA GLU A 272 -16.30 -13.82 10.54
C GLU A 272 -16.68 -13.42 11.97
N LYS A 273 -15.91 -13.90 12.96
CA LYS A 273 -16.18 -13.64 14.39
C LYS A 273 -16.12 -12.16 14.74
N TYR A 274 -15.16 -11.41 14.17
CA TYR A 274 -14.92 -10.01 14.52
C TYR A 274 -15.73 -9.02 13.69
N TYR A 275 -16.47 -9.47 12.67
CA TYR A 275 -17.33 -8.56 11.90
C TYR A 275 -18.26 -7.77 12.84
N PRO A 276 -18.41 -6.45 12.69
CA PRO A 276 -17.99 -5.60 11.57
C PRO A 276 -16.55 -5.01 11.65
N PHE A 277 -15.75 -5.32 12.68
CA PHE A 277 -14.34 -4.95 12.67
C PHE A 277 -13.62 -5.70 11.54
N LEU A 278 -12.97 -4.98 10.63
CA LEU A 278 -12.37 -5.56 9.44
C LEU A 278 -11.05 -6.28 9.77
N VAL A 279 -11.10 -7.60 9.79
CA VAL A 279 -9.92 -8.47 9.79
C VAL A 279 -9.69 -8.93 8.35
N CYS A 280 -8.50 -8.73 7.78
CA CYS A 280 -8.24 -9.05 6.38
C CYS A 280 -6.85 -9.69 6.16
N GLY A 281 -6.65 -10.26 4.96
CA GLY A 281 -5.43 -10.99 4.64
C GLY A 281 -5.49 -12.44 5.10
N GLY A 282 -4.32 -13.05 5.34
CA GLY A 282 -4.19 -14.45 5.73
C GLY A 282 -2.74 -14.88 5.85
N ALA A 283 -2.54 -16.16 6.17
CA ALA A 283 -1.23 -16.79 6.26
C ALA A 283 -0.79 -17.45 4.95
N LYS A 284 -1.72 -17.73 4.03
CA LYS A 284 -1.39 -18.29 2.72
C LYS A 284 -0.79 -17.25 1.80
N SER A 285 0.27 -17.64 1.12
CA SER A 285 0.81 -16.87 0.02
C SER A 285 0.14 -17.25 -1.29
N SER A 286 -0.13 -16.25 -2.12
CA SER A 286 -0.60 -16.48 -3.48
C SER A 286 0.59 -16.63 -4.41
N LYS A 287 0.68 -17.76 -5.10
CA LYS A 287 1.68 -18.01 -6.15
C LYS A 287 1.00 -18.06 -7.50
N SER A 288 1.61 -17.44 -8.49
CA SER A 288 1.16 -17.53 -9.88
C SER A 288 2.36 -17.46 -10.80
N ASN A 289 2.32 -18.27 -11.87
CA ASN A 289 3.29 -18.18 -12.96
C ASN A 289 2.76 -17.28 -14.11
N ARG A 290 1.62 -16.63 -13.90
CA ARG A 290 1.01 -15.72 -14.87
C ARG A 290 1.69 -14.35 -14.82
N LYS A 291 1.72 -13.67 -15.94
CA LYS A 291 2.34 -12.35 -16.11
C LYS A 291 1.81 -11.32 -15.10
N CYS A 292 2.70 -10.47 -14.61
CA CYS A 292 2.31 -9.33 -13.79
C CYS A 292 1.81 -8.19 -14.68
N TRP A 293 0.52 -7.90 -14.64
CA TRP A 293 -0.11 -6.78 -15.36
C TRP A 293 -0.12 -5.47 -14.57
N LEU A 294 0.27 -5.50 -13.29
CA LEU A 294 0.35 -4.29 -12.48
C LEU A 294 1.70 -3.57 -12.56
N SER A 295 2.77 -4.28 -12.92
CA SER A 295 4.08 -3.64 -13.07
C SER A 295 4.10 -2.45 -14.04
N PRO A 296 3.32 -2.44 -15.15
CA PRO A 296 3.25 -1.28 -16.05
C PRO A 296 2.48 -0.07 -15.49
N ILE A 297 1.79 -0.21 -14.37
CA ILE A 297 0.95 0.83 -13.77
C ILE A 297 1.35 1.17 -12.34
N HIS A 298 2.50 0.70 -11.90
CA HIS A 298 3.01 0.92 -10.56
C HIS A 298 4.40 1.55 -10.62
N LEU A 299 4.64 2.52 -9.75
CA LEU A 299 5.87 3.31 -9.70
C LEU A 299 6.43 3.31 -8.28
N VAL A 300 7.67 2.95 -8.13
CA VAL A 300 8.44 3.11 -6.87
C VAL A 300 9.59 4.06 -7.13
N VAL A 301 9.76 5.04 -6.27
CA VAL A 301 10.89 5.98 -6.29
C VAL A 301 11.64 5.87 -4.97
N ASP A 302 12.91 5.60 -5.05
CA ASP A 302 13.79 5.52 -3.89
C ASP A 302 14.38 6.91 -3.50
N PRO A 303 15.05 7.05 -2.34
CA PRO A 303 15.59 8.34 -1.92
C PRO A 303 16.68 8.90 -2.85
N LEU A 304 17.30 8.07 -3.68
CA LEU A 304 18.29 8.45 -4.65
C LEU A 304 17.70 8.90 -6.00
N GLY A 305 16.37 8.78 -6.15
CA GLY A 305 15.64 9.10 -7.39
C GLY A 305 15.56 7.95 -8.38
N ASP A 306 16.05 6.77 -8.03
CA ASP A 306 15.95 5.59 -8.87
C ASP A 306 14.50 5.09 -8.92
N ILE A 307 14.07 4.70 -10.12
CA ILE A 307 12.68 4.28 -10.39
C ILE A 307 12.62 2.78 -10.69
N TYR A 308 11.65 2.12 -10.04
CA TYR A 308 11.42 0.66 -10.15
C TYR A 308 9.95 0.35 -10.44
N PRO A 309 9.63 -0.77 -11.12
CA PRO A 309 8.26 -1.16 -11.42
C PRO A 309 7.50 -1.69 -10.20
N CYS A 310 8.19 -2.08 -9.13
CA CYS A 310 7.58 -2.62 -7.92
C CYS A 310 8.57 -2.60 -6.75
N CYS A 311 8.06 -2.55 -5.52
CA CYS A 311 8.87 -2.64 -4.30
C CYS A 311 9.69 -3.95 -4.19
N HIS A 312 9.28 -5.03 -4.85
CA HIS A 312 10.04 -6.28 -4.88
C HIS A 312 11.18 -6.29 -5.89
N TYR A 313 11.18 -5.37 -6.85
CA TYR A 313 12.22 -5.29 -7.88
C TYR A 313 13.37 -4.36 -7.54
N GLN A 314 13.21 -3.52 -6.52
CA GLN A 314 14.30 -2.65 -6.05
C GLN A 314 15.54 -3.44 -5.57
N PHE A 315 15.36 -4.69 -5.12
CA PHE A 315 16.47 -5.56 -4.68
C PHE A 315 17.38 -6.02 -5.83
N ARG A 316 16.93 -5.84 -7.08
CA ARG A 316 17.66 -6.20 -8.31
C ARG A 316 18.04 -4.96 -9.10
N ARG A 317 18.55 -3.94 -8.41
CA ARG A 317 18.76 -2.57 -8.87
C ARG A 317 19.19 -2.44 -10.34
N GLU A 318 20.22 -3.14 -10.77
CA GLU A 318 20.76 -3.01 -12.13
C GLU A 318 19.81 -3.54 -13.20
N SER A 319 19.19 -4.68 -12.98
CA SER A 319 18.32 -5.33 -13.98
C SER A 319 16.96 -4.69 -14.09
N THR A 320 16.44 -4.09 -13.01
CA THR A 320 15.07 -3.60 -12.91
C THR A 320 14.92 -2.10 -12.71
N ARG A 321 16.04 -1.37 -12.55
CA ARG A 321 16.04 0.08 -12.55
C ARG A 321 15.64 0.61 -13.93
N MET A 322 14.58 1.41 -13.95
CA MET A 322 14.05 2.02 -15.18
C MET A 322 14.78 3.31 -15.56
N GLY A 323 15.35 4.01 -14.60
CA GLY A 323 16.10 5.24 -14.74
C GLY A 323 16.19 5.99 -13.42
N ASN A 324 16.75 7.20 -13.45
CA ASN A 324 16.85 8.08 -12.30
C ASN A 324 16.15 9.42 -12.58
N LEU A 325 15.24 9.80 -11.70
CA LEU A 325 14.39 10.99 -11.85
C LEU A 325 15.17 12.31 -11.73
N PHE A 326 16.31 12.27 -11.05
CA PHE A 326 17.11 13.49 -10.86
C PHE A 326 18.07 13.74 -12.03
N ASP A 327 18.32 12.72 -12.84
CA ASP A 327 19.22 12.78 -14.01
C ASP A 327 18.46 13.06 -15.31
N GLN A 328 17.18 12.63 -15.41
CA GLN A 328 16.43 12.75 -16.65
C GLN A 328 14.91 12.95 -16.40
N PRO A 329 14.20 13.59 -17.36
CA PRO A 329 12.75 13.80 -17.24
C PRO A 329 11.98 12.50 -17.17
N ILE A 330 10.90 12.50 -16.37
CA ILE A 330 10.07 11.31 -16.09
C ILE A 330 9.44 10.71 -17.36
N GLU A 331 9.10 11.52 -18.34
CA GLU A 331 8.55 11.05 -19.62
C GLU A 331 9.53 10.19 -20.40
N LYS A 332 10.81 10.51 -20.34
CA LYS A 332 11.88 9.70 -20.98
C LYS A 332 12.11 8.37 -20.26
N ILE A 333 11.89 8.36 -18.94
CA ILE A 333 11.99 7.14 -18.14
C ILE A 333 10.73 6.29 -18.38
N TRP A 334 9.55 6.86 -18.13
CA TRP A 334 8.30 6.11 -18.10
C TRP A 334 7.88 5.58 -19.48
N PHE A 335 8.00 6.39 -20.52
CA PHE A 335 7.65 6.00 -21.89
C PHE A 335 8.83 5.52 -22.70
N GLY A 336 10.03 5.47 -22.10
CA GLY A 336 11.30 5.10 -22.75
C GLY A 336 11.45 3.60 -22.98
N GLU A 337 12.44 3.24 -23.80
CA GLU A 337 12.71 1.84 -24.15
C GLU A 337 13.20 1.03 -22.95
N ARG A 338 13.94 1.64 -22.01
CA ARG A 338 14.43 0.94 -20.82
C ARG A 338 13.28 0.42 -19.96
N HIS A 339 12.22 1.22 -19.73
CA HIS A 339 11.05 0.75 -19.01
C HIS A 339 10.35 -0.42 -19.73
N LYS A 340 10.17 -0.31 -21.03
CA LYS A 340 9.59 -1.39 -21.85
C LYS A 340 10.42 -2.66 -21.79
N GLU A 341 11.74 -2.53 -21.82
CA GLU A 341 12.67 -3.65 -21.67
C GLU A 341 12.53 -4.31 -20.30
N VAL A 342 12.52 -3.52 -19.22
CA VAL A 342 12.32 -4.04 -17.86
C VAL A 342 11.02 -4.80 -17.77
N ILE A 343 9.89 -4.27 -18.27
CA ILE A 343 8.59 -4.94 -18.24
C ILE A 343 8.57 -6.23 -19.08
N ARG A 344 9.23 -6.24 -20.26
CA ARG A 344 9.33 -7.44 -21.10
C ARG A 344 10.12 -8.55 -20.45
N ASN A 345 11.21 -8.19 -19.77
CA ASN A 345 12.15 -9.13 -19.16
C ASN A 345 11.77 -9.51 -17.73
N LEU A 346 10.63 -9.00 -17.24
CA LEU A 346 10.16 -9.24 -15.89
C LEU A 346 9.70 -10.70 -15.74
N ARG A 347 10.43 -11.47 -14.95
CA ARG A 347 10.16 -12.87 -14.66
C ARG A 347 9.40 -12.98 -13.35
N VAL A 348 8.20 -13.54 -13.40
CA VAL A 348 7.33 -13.70 -12.22
C VAL A 348 7.91 -14.74 -11.25
N GLU A 349 8.62 -15.73 -11.79
CA GLU A 349 9.32 -16.76 -11.01
C GLU A 349 10.38 -16.16 -10.07
N ASP A 350 10.95 -15.04 -10.51
CA ASP A 350 11.94 -14.30 -9.73
C ASP A 350 11.30 -13.34 -8.72
N CYS A 351 10.00 -13.09 -8.83
CA CYS A 351 9.27 -12.28 -7.90
C CYS A 351 9.04 -13.06 -6.60
N ASN A 352 9.26 -12.44 -5.47
CA ASN A 352 8.86 -13.03 -4.21
C ASN A 352 7.35 -12.92 -4.04
N LEU A 353 6.61 -13.93 -4.51
CA LEU A 353 5.16 -13.94 -4.55
C LEU A 353 4.50 -14.19 -3.19
N TYR A 354 5.29 -14.49 -2.15
CA TYR A 354 4.73 -14.90 -0.84
C TYR A 354 3.91 -13.82 -0.14
N ASP A 355 4.05 -12.58 -0.54
CA ASP A 355 3.26 -11.47 -0.01
C ASP A 355 2.98 -10.38 -1.05
N CYS A 356 2.88 -10.76 -2.31
CA CYS A 356 2.55 -9.82 -3.37
C CYS A 356 1.24 -9.08 -3.05
N ARG A 357 1.36 -7.82 -2.66
CA ARG A 357 0.22 -6.96 -2.31
C ARG A 357 -0.73 -6.73 -3.49
N TRP A 358 -0.27 -7.01 -4.71
CA TRP A 358 -0.98 -6.80 -5.95
C TRP A 358 -1.60 -8.07 -6.53
N HIS A 359 -1.40 -9.22 -5.91
CA HIS A 359 -1.85 -10.50 -6.47
C HIS A 359 -3.34 -10.49 -6.82
N TYR A 360 -4.19 -10.07 -5.89
CA TYR A 360 -5.64 -10.03 -6.10
C TYR A 360 -6.08 -9.06 -7.22
N TYR A 361 -5.34 -7.98 -7.42
CA TYR A 361 -5.58 -7.07 -8.54
C TYR A 361 -5.11 -7.69 -9.86
N ASN A 362 -4.00 -8.43 -9.85
CA ASN A 362 -3.57 -9.20 -11.02
C ASN A 362 -4.59 -10.28 -11.41
N GLU A 363 -5.26 -10.92 -10.47
CA GLU A 363 -6.34 -11.89 -10.78
C GLU A 363 -7.42 -11.22 -11.64
N VAL A 364 -7.86 -10.03 -11.29
CA VAL A 364 -8.82 -9.28 -12.11
C VAL A 364 -8.25 -8.91 -13.47
N MET A 365 -6.97 -8.48 -13.52
CA MET A 365 -6.32 -8.15 -14.79
C MET A 365 -6.16 -9.37 -15.70
N TRP A 366 -5.87 -10.56 -15.17
CA TRP A 366 -5.83 -11.80 -15.96
C TRP A 366 -7.19 -12.10 -16.58
N GLN A 367 -8.27 -11.96 -15.81
CA GLN A 367 -9.64 -12.14 -16.32
C GLN A 367 -9.95 -11.15 -17.46
N ILE A 368 -9.53 -9.90 -17.34
CA ILE A 368 -9.77 -8.88 -18.35
C ILE A 368 -8.90 -9.08 -19.61
N ILE A 369 -7.63 -9.48 -19.44
CA ILE A 369 -6.61 -9.42 -20.50
C ILE A 369 -6.37 -10.78 -21.15
N GLU A 370 -6.35 -11.87 -20.35
CA GLU A 370 -5.87 -13.17 -20.78
C GLU A 370 -6.97 -14.23 -20.93
N GLU A 371 -8.12 -14.07 -20.25
CA GLU A 371 -9.17 -15.08 -20.32
C GLU A 371 -9.91 -15.06 -21.66
N ASP A 372 -10.47 -16.22 -22.01
CA ASP A 372 -11.18 -16.40 -23.27
C ASP A 372 -12.35 -15.40 -23.37
N LYS A 373 -12.41 -14.73 -24.53
CA LYS A 373 -13.42 -13.72 -24.81
C LYS A 373 -14.73 -14.31 -25.33
N MET A 374 -14.86 -15.63 -25.36
CA MET A 374 -16.00 -16.33 -25.91
C MET A 374 -17.24 -15.99 -25.08
N HIS A 375 -17.84 -15.48 -24.65
CA HIS A 375 -19.09 -15.15 -23.92
C HIS A 375 -19.16 -13.70 -23.41
N LEU A 376 -18.19 -12.85 -23.69
CA LEU A 376 -18.18 -11.46 -23.22
C LEU A 376 -19.38 -10.62 -23.66
N ASN A 377 -20.10 -11.07 -24.70
CA ASN A 377 -21.29 -10.38 -25.21
C ASN A 377 -22.60 -10.93 -24.67
N PHE A 378 -22.55 -11.93 -23.81
CA PHE A 378 -23.71 -12.51 -23.15
C PHE A 378 -23.73 -12.09 -21.68
N ILE A 379 -24.30 -10.95 -21.42
CA ILE A 379 -24.51 -10.39 -20.07
C ILE A 379 -26.00 -10.43 -19.78
#